data_d007bf6d63bb3d9ae9962024c4646348
#
_entry.id   d007bf6d63bb3d9ae9962024c4646348
#
_cell.length_a   1.000
_cell.length_b   1.000
_cell.length_c   1.000
_cell.angle_alpha   90.00
_cell.angle_beta   90.00
_cell.angle_gamma   90.00
#
_symmetry.space_group_name_H-M   'P 1'
#
loop_
_entity.id
_entity.type
_entity.pdbx_description
1 polymer ?
#
loop_
_entity_poly.entity_id
_entity_poly.type
_entity_poly.pdbx_seq_one_letter_code
_entity_poly.pdbx_strand_id
1 'polypeptide(L)'
;MTSANHVPVYAQDLPDTGTDGADPAAKTAAPDTGGEPSRMDQLFAELAQPEGEGWRIAESDILREWSRSGSAAMDLLYKRGEDALDGGDAATAIGHLTALADHAPDFASGYHMRAVAYATEGDYGPALADLARALQLEPRHFPALTQLGFLLEDMDQPERALDAYRQSLAIHPHQQDVLDAVERLEQAETGTNI
;
A
#
# COMPACT_ATOMS: atom_id res chain seq x y z
N MET A 1 -53.09 -6.65 24.07
CA MET A 1 -52.36 -7.88 23.67
C MET A 1 -50.92 -7.47 23.45
N THR A 2 -50.11 -7.70 24.47
CA THR A 2 -48.77 -7.15 24.60
C THR A 2 -47.78 -8.28 24.28
N SER A 3 -47.01 -8.14 23.17
CA SER A 3 -45.94 -9.09 22.88
C SER A 3 -44.65 -8.59 23.51
N ALA A 4 -44.10 -9.35 24.42
CA ALA A 4 -42.84 -9.11 25.08
C ALA A 4 -41.68 -9.58 24.22
N ASN A 5 -40.74 -8.66 23.95
CA ASN A 5 -39.44 -8.97 23.37
C ASN A 5 -38.56 -9.65 24.42
N HIS A 6 -38.14 -10.86 24.11
CA HIS A 6 -37.21 -11.63 24.90
C HIS A 6 -35.77 -11.33 24.43
N VAL A 7 -35.01 -10.67 25.28
CA VAL A 7 -33.57 -10.45 25.08
C VAL A 7 -32.84 -11.56 25.83
N PRO A 8 -31.92 -12.32 25.19
CA PRO A 8 -31.13 -13.33 25.92
C PRO A 8 -30.05 -12.65 26.76
N VAL A 9 -30.07 -12.99 28.04
CA VAL A 9 -29.09 -12.65 29.06
C VAL A 9 -27.84 -13.51 28.85
N TYR A 10 -26.77 -12.92 28.33
CA TYR A 10 -25.42 -13.44 28.51
C TYR A 10 -24.48 -12.27 28.86
N ALA A 11 -24.59 -11.82 30.08
CA ALA A 11 -23.63 -10.92 30.70
C ALA A 11 -23.64 -11.09 32.19
N GLN A 12 -22.96 -12.12 32.69
CA GLN A 12 -22.50 -12.19 34.11
C GLN A 12 -21.38 -13.23 34.17
N ASP A 13 -20.31 -12.82 34.87
CA ASP A 13 -19.16 -13.61 35.31
C ASP A 13 -17.93 -13.62 34.37
N LEU A 14 -17.21 -12.46 34.37
CA LEU A 14 -15.76 -12.47 34.24
C LEU A 14 -15.15 -11.80 35.49
N PRO A 15 -14.15 -12.40 36.14
CA PRO A 15 -13.51 -11.82 37.32
C PRO A 15 -12.69 -10.59 36.95
N ASP A 16 -12.85 -9.56 37.74
CA ASP A 16 -12.03 -8.36 37.81
C ASP A 16 -10.58 -8.72 38.16
N THR A 17 -9.67 -8.65 37.20
CA THR A 17 -8.24 -8.56 37.46
C THR A 17 -7.77 -7.21 36.97
N GLY A 18 -7.83 -6.23 37.86
CA GLY A 18 -7.10 -5.00 37.67
C GLY A 18 -5.61 -5.27 37.59
N THR A 19 -4.99 -4.69 36.59
CA THR A 19 -3.64 -4.07 36.67
C THR A 19 -3.29 -3.34 35.42
N ASP A 20 -2.86 -2.13 35.64
CA ASP A 20 -1.89 -1.30 34.90
C ASP A 20 -2.06 -1.07 33.40
N GLY A 21 -2.36 0.19 33.14
CA GLY A 21 -2.34 0.82 31.84
C GLY A 21 -1.02 0.69 31.10
N ALA A 22 -1.13 0.07 29.96
CA ALA A 22 -0.29 0.40 28.82
C ALA A 22 -1.24 0.51 27.64
N ASP A 23 -1.54 1.74 27.28
CA ASP A 23 -2.30 2.13 26.11
C ASP A 23 -1.47 1.82 24.85
N PRO A 24 -1.86 0.86 23.98
CA PRO A 24 -1.20 0.65 22.70
C PRO A 24 -1.86 1.49 21.61
N ALA A 25 -2.18 2.74 21.91
CA ALA A 25 -2.71 3.66 20.94
C ALA A 25 -1.70 4.77 20.66
N ALA A 26 -1.51 5.02 19.37
CA ALA A 26 -0.83 6.17 18.81
C ALA A 26 0.70 6.08 18.70
N LYS A 27 1.17 5.33 17.72
CA LYS A 27 2.27 5.89 16.93
C LYS A 27 1.66 6.92 15.96
N THR A 28 1.01 7.92 16.51
CA THR A 28 0.76 9.18 15.83
C THR A 28 2.10 9.83 15.53
N ALA A 29 2.20 10.37 14.32
CA ALA A 29 3.27 11.20 13.80
C ALA A 29 4.10 11.86 14.92
N ALA A 30 5.40 11.58 14.92
CA ALA A 30 6.33 12.28 15.79
C ALA A 30 6.19 13.79 15.55
N PRO A 31 6.18 14.63 16.62
CA PRO A 31 6.20 16.07 16.43
C PRO A 31 7.50 16.45 15.75
N ASP A 32 7.41 17.38 14.81
CA ASP A 32 8.49 18.11 14.17
C ASP A 32 9.55 18.52 15.21
N THR A 33 10.51 17.66 15.44
CA THR A 33 11.74 18.03 16.12
C THR A 33 12.63 18.59 15.04
N GLY A 34 12.89 19.87 15.02
CA GLY A 34 13.71 20.64 14.08
C GLY A 34 15.13 20.08 13.83
N GLY A 35 15.19 18.84 13.40
CA GLY A 35 16.33 18.13 12.89
C GLY A 35 16.37 18.25 11.35
N GLU A 36 17.55 18.07 10.78
CA GLU A 36 17.68 18.00 9.32
C GLU A 36 16.75 16.91 8.76
N PRO A 37 16.10 17.15 7.59
CA PRO A 37 15.21 16.17 6.97
C PRO A 37 15.95 14.86 6.75
N SER A 38 15.28 13.74 6.99
CA SER A 38 15.85 12.42 6.74
C SER A 38 16.27 12.29 5.27
N ARG A 39 17.18 11.35 4.97
CA ARG A 39 17.56 11.07 3.57
C ARG A 39 16.31 10.74 2.73
N MET A 40 15.37 10.00 3.28
CA MET A 40 14.14 9.65 2.57
C MET A 40 13.28 10.89 2.29
N ASP A 41 13.17 11.83 3.24
CA ASP A 41 12.43 13.08 3.04
C ASP A 41 13.09 13.97 1.98
N GLN A 42 14.42 13.98 1.91
CA GLN A 42 15.15 14.68 0.84
C GLN A 42 14.88 14.04 -0.53
N LEU A 43 14.87 12.71 -0.63
CA LEU A 43 14.54 12.01 -1.87
C LEU A 43 13.10 12.27 -2.33
N PHE A 44 12.13 12.29 -1.41
CA PHE A 44 10.76 12.66 -1.76
C PHE A 44 10.62 14.12 -2.17
N ALA A 45 11.37 15.03 -1.55
CA ALA A 45 11.40 16.42 -1.97
C ALA A 45 12.00 16.58 -3.38
N GLU A 46 13.02 15.81 -3.73
CA GLU A 46 13.60 15.76 -5.07
C GLU A 46 12.62 15.12 -6.07
N LEU A 47 11.96 14.01 -5.70
CA LEU A 47 10.96 13.32 -6.52
C LEU A 47 9.81 14.24 -6.92
N ALA A 48 9.39 15.12 -6.02
CA ALA A 48 8.28 16.04 -6.23
C ALA A 48 8.65 17.28 -7.06
N GLN A 49 9.92 17.49 -7.44
CA GLN A 49 10.34 18.65 -8.23
C GLN A 49 9.69 18.61 -9.62
N PRO A 50 9.00 19.69 -10.05
CA PRO A 50 8.30 19.69 -11.35
C PRO A 50 9.25 19.76 -12.55
N GLU A 51 10.47 20.24 -12.34
CA GLU A 51 11.44 20.48 -13.40
C GLU A 51 12.77 19.77 -13.10
N GLY A 52 13.52 19.48 -14.16
CA GLY A 52 14.82 18.83 -14.05
C GLY A 52 14.74 17.31 -14.21
N GLU A 53 15.88 16.63 -14.08
CA GLU A 53 16.01 15.17 -14.24
C GLU A 53 16.33 14.47 -12.91
N GLY A 54 16.48 15.24 -11.81
CA GLY A 54 16.86 14.71 -10.50
C GLY A 54 15.87 13.71 -9.95
N TRP A 55 14.58 13.89 -10.25
CA TRP A 55 13.52 12.99 -9.81
C TRP A 55 13.73 11.53 -10.20
N ARG A 56 14.37 11.25 -11.37
CA ARG A 56 14.66 9.88 -11.81
C ARG A 56 15.66 9.17 -10.91
N ILE A 57 16.64 9.92 -10.40
CA ILE A 57 17.62 9.39 -9.45
C ILE A 57 16.95 9.19 -8.11
N ALA A 58 16.14 10.16 -7.67
CA ALA A 58 15.39 10.08 -6.42
C ALA A 58 14.42 8.88 -6.43
N GLU A 59 13.67 8.67 -7.51
CA GLU A 59 12.81 7.50 -7.70
C GLU A 59 13.60 6.19 -7.55
N SER A 60 14.69 6.05 -8.31
CA SER A 60 15.54 4.86 -8.25
C SER A 60 16.11 4.62 -6.86
N ASP A 61 16.52 5.68 -6.15
CA ASP A 61 17.05 5.59 -4.80
C ASP A 61 15.97 5.18 -3.78
N ILE A 62 14.74 5.73 -3.89
CA ILE A 62 13.60 5.36 -3.06
C ILE A 62 13.23 3.88 -3.28
N LEU A 63 13.07 3.45 -4.52
CA LEU A 63 12.74 2.07 -4.84
C LEU A 63 13.82 1.09 -4.35
N ARG A 64 15.09 1.45 -4.49
CA ARG A 64 16.20 0.66 -3.97
C ARG A 64 16.21 0.59 -2.43
N GLU A 65 15.86 1.66 -1.75
CA GLU A 65 15.76 1.66 -0.28
C GLU A 65 14.58 0.78 0.16
N TRP A 66 13.45 0.88 -0.51
CA TRP A 66 12.26 0.06 -0.24
C TRP A 66 12.41 -1.41 -0.64
N SER A 67 13.39 -1.78 -1.46
CA SER A 67 13.68 -3.19 -1.76
C SER A 67 14.49 -3.90 -0.68
N ARG A 68 14.87 -3.19 0.40
CA ARG A 68 15.70 -3.72 1.50
C ARG A 68 14.88 -3.87 2.77
N SER A 69 14.75 -5.10 3.22
CA SER A 69 14.08 -5.41 4.49
C SER A 69 14.99 -5.24 5.72
N GLY A 70 16.30 -5.08 5.50
CA GLY A 70 17.32 -5.11 6.55
C GLY A 70 17.82 -6.52 6.90
N SER A 71 17.31 -7.54 6.23
CA SER A 71 17.71 -8.95 6.39
C SER A 71 18.02 -9.57 5.03
N ALA A 72 19.25 -10.03 4.81
CA ALA A 72 19.66 -10.64 3.55
C ALA A 72 18.80 -11.86 3.16
N ALA A 73 18.28 -12.61 4.14
CA ALA A 73 17.41 -13.75 3.87
C ALA A 73 16.03 -13.28 3.36
N MET A 74 15.50 -12.18 3.92
CA MET A 74 14.23 -11.61 3.49
C MET A 74 14.36 -10.90 2.14
N ASP A 75 15.46 -10.18 1.93
CA ASP A 75 15.78 -9.58 0.63
C ASP A 75 15.89 -10.65 -0.48
N LEU A 76 16.41 -11.85 -0.15
CA LEU A 76 16.42 -12.98 -1.09
C LEU A 76 15.00 -13.50 -1.38
N LEU A 77 14.11 -13.58 -0.40
CA LEU A 77 12.71 -13.97 -0.62
C LEU A 77 11.99 -12.93 -1.49
N TYR A 78 12.21 -11.65 -1.22
CA TYR A 78 11.70 -10.56 -2.05
C TYR A 78 12.15 -10.71 -3.51
N LYS A 79 13.47 -10.88 -3.72
CA LYS A 79 14.04 -11.06 -5.05
C LYS A 79 13.49 -12.29 -5.79
N ARG A 80 13.28 -13.40 -5.08
CA ARG A 80 12.66 -14.60 -5.68
C ARG A 80 11.20 -14.37 -6.06
N GLY A 81 10.47 -13.60 -5.28
CA GLY A 81 9.11 -13.18 -5.63
C GLY A 81 9.09 -12.33 -6.90
N GLU A 82 9.99 -11.36 -6.97
CA GLU A 82 10.17 -10.50 -8.14
C GLU A 82 10.55 -11.32 -9.39
N ASP A 83 11.59 -12.17 -9.30
CA ASP A 83 12.03 -13.03 -10.39
C ASP A 83 10.92 -13.98 -10.89
N ALA A 84 10.07 -14.48 -9.98
CA ALA A 84 8.93 -15.33 -10.35
C ALA A 84 7.85 -14.52 -11.09
N LEU A 85 7.54 -13.29 -10.65
CA LEU A 85 6.62 -12.40 -11.36
C LEU A 85 7.13 -12.05 -12.76
N ASP A 86 8.41 -11.69 -12.88
CA ASP A 86 9.05 -11.40 -14.15
C ASP A 86 9.02 -12.61 -15.09
N GLY A 87 9.07 -13.81 -14.52
CA GLY A 87 8.92 -15.08 -15.23
C GLY A 87 7.47 -15.48 -15.57
N GLY A 88 6.48 -14.71 -15.12
CA GLY A 88 5.05 -14.98 -15.31
C GLY A 88 4.51 -16.07 -14.39
N ASP A 89 5.22 -16.44 -13.32
CA ASP A 89 4.82 -17.44 -12.33
C ASP A 89 4.33 -16.77 -11.03
N ALA A 90 3.15 -16.18 -11.11
CA ALA A 90 2.53 -15.46 -10.00
C ALA A 90 2.27 -16.39 -8.79
N ALA A 91 1.93 -17.66 -9.02
CA ALA A 91 1.71 -18.62 -7.94
C ALA A 91 2.98 -18.87 -7.10
N THR A 92 4.13 -19.03 -7.76
CA THR A 92 5.43 -19.15 -7.08
C THR A 92 5.81 -17.85 -6.36
N ALA A 93 5.53 -16.68 -6.97
CA ALA A 93 5.75 -15.39 -6.35
C ALA A 93 4.97 -15.25 -5.05
N ILE A 94 3.66 -15.58 -5.04
CA ILE A 94 2.81 -15.59 -3.84
C ILE A 94 3.44 -16.46 -2.74
N GLY A 95 3.98 -17.64 -3.08
CA GLY A 95 4.63 -18.51 -2.11
C GLY A 95 5.84 -17.86 -1.43
N HIS A 96 6.76 -17.27 -2.21
CA HIS A 96 7.94 -16.59 -1.68
C HIS A 96 7.58 -15.36 -0.87
N LEU A 97 6.63 -14.55 -1.36
CA LEU A 97 6.21 -13.31 -0.72
C LEU A 97 5.34 -13.54 0.52
N THR A 98 4.65 -14.68 0.60
CA THR A 98 3.96 -15.09 1.84
C THR A 98 4.97 -15.45 2.91
N ALA A 99 6.00 -16.26 2.58
CA ALA A 99 7.07 -16.52 3.53
C ALA A 99 7.80 -15.24 3.96
N LEU A 100 7.97 -14.27 3.05
CA LEU A 100 8.52 -12.96 3.37
C LEU A 100 7.63 -12.19 4.36
N ALA A 101 6.32 -12.09 4.12
CA ALA A 101 5.39 -11.38 4.99
C ALA A 101 5.30 -12.00 6.40
N ASP A 102 5.41 -13.34 6.50
CA ASP A 102 5.42 -14.05 7.78
C ASP A 102 6.67 -13.73 8.63
N HIS A 103 7.80 -13.48 8.01
CA HIS A 103 9.07 -13.23 8.68
C HIS A 103 9.47 -11.75 8.77
N ALA A 104 8.89 -10.91 7.93
CA ALA A 104 9.11 -9.46 7.89
C ALA A 104 7.77 -8.70 7.81
N PRO A 105 6.92 -8.76 8.85
CA PRO A 105 5.56 -8.22 8.81
C PRO A 105 5.48 -6.69 8.70
N ASP A 106 6.60 -6.00 8.84
CA ASP A 106 6.70 -4.54 8.70
C ASP A 106 7.34 -4.10 7.37
N PHE A 107 7.56 -5.03 6.45
CA PHE A 107 8.17 -4.74 5.16
C PHE A 107 7.11 -4.44 4.09
N ALA A 108 6.81 -3.15 3.89
CA ALA A 108 5.74 -2.66 3.02
C ALA A 108 5.83 -3.19 1.58
N SER A 109 7.03 -3.17 0.99
CA SER A 109 7.22 -3.61 -0.40
C SER A 109 6.95 -5.11 -0.61
N GLY A 110 7.10 -5.93 0.43
CA GLY A 110 6.73 -7.34 0.39
C GLY A 110 5.22 -7.53 0.15
N TYR A 111 4.40 -6.76 0.86
CA TYR A 111 2.95 -6.76 0.66
C TYR A 111 2.56 -6.19 -0.70
N HIS A 112 3.17 -5.07 -1.11
CA HIS A 112 2.91 -4.51 -2.44
C HIS A 112 3.20 -5.54 -3.55
N MET A 113 4.36 -6.19 -3.52
CA MET A 113 4.73 -7.17 -4.54
C MET A 113 3.80 -8.39 -4.53
N ARG A 114 3.36 -8.85 -3.34
CA ARG A 114 2.40 -9.95 -3.24
C ARG A 114 1.01 -9.55 -3.76
N ALA A 115 0.61 -8.31 -3.56
CA ALA A 115 -0.62 -7.77 -4.14
C ALA A 115 -0.58 -7.79 -5.68
N VAL A 116 0.57 -7.43 -6.28
CA VAL A 116 0.77 -7.56 -7.74
C VAL A 116 0.61 -9.02 -8.19
N ALA A 117 1.18 -9.96 -7.46
CA ALA A 117 1.05 -11.39 -7.77
C ALA A 117 -0.41 -11.89 -7.65
N TYR A 118 -1.13 -11.50 -6.60
CA TYR A 118 -2.56 -11.82 -6.46
C TYR A 118 -3.41 -11.19 -7.55
N ALA A 119 -3.14 -9.93 -7.92
CA ALA A 119 -3.86 -9.27 -9.00
C ALA A 119 -3.63 -9.97 -10.35
N THR A 120 -2.42 -10.46 -10.60
CA THR A 120 -2.09 -11.24 -11.81
C THR A 120 -2.87 -12.55 -11.90
N GLU A 121 -3.15 -13.20 -10.75
CA GLU A 121 -4.00 -14.39 -10.67
C GLU A 121 -5.51 -14.05 -10.69
N GLY A 122 -5.89 -12.78 -10.63
CA GLY A 122 -7.28 -12.33 -10.54
C GLY A 122 -7.86 -12.40 -9.11
N ASP A 123 -7.02 -12.64 -8.11
CA ASP A 123 -7.40 -12.72 -6.70
C ASP A 123 -7.46 -11.32 -6.06
N TYR A 124 -8.42 -10.50 -6.48
CA TYR A 124 -8.52 -9.08 -6.10
C TYR A 124 -8.75 -8.83 -4.60
N GLY A 125 -9.42 -9.75 -3.90
CA GLY A 125 -9.64 -9.61 -2.45
C GLY A 125 -8.33 -9.59 -1.64
N PRO A 126 -7.49 -10.64 -1.75
CA PRO A 126 -6.15 -10.65 -1.16
C PRO A 126 -5.25 -9.51 -1.64
N ALA A 127 -5.31 -9.15 -2.94
CA ALA A 127 -4.55 -8.03 -3.49
C ALA A 127 -4.88 -6.71 -2.79
N LEU A 128 -6.17 -6.38 -2.63
CA LEU A 128 -6.62 -5.18 -1.90
C LEU A 128 -6.18 -5.18 -0.44
N ALA A 129 -6.25 -6.33 0.24
CA ALA A 129 -5.82 -6.46 1.64
C ALA A 129 -4.31 -6.17 1.79
N ASP A 130 -3.50 -6.69 0.88
CA ASP A 130 -2.06 -6.48 0.87
C ASP A 130 -1.67 -5.03 0.52
N LEU A 131 -2.35 -4.41 -0.46
CA LEU A 131 -2.17 -2.98 -0.77
C LEU A 131 -2.51 -2.09 0.43
N ALA A 132 -3.62 -2.39 1.11
CA ALA A 132 -3.99 -1.68 2.34
C ALA A 132 -2.92 -1.84 3.42
N ARG A 133 -2.34 -3.04 3.58
CA ARG A 133 -1.26 -3.26 4.55
C ARG A 133 0.01 -2.52 4.15
N ALA A 134 0.41 -2.54 2.89
CA ALA A 134 1.56 -1.79 2.39
C ALA A 134 1.43 -0.29 2.68
N LEU A 135 0.26 0.29 2.40
CA LEU A 135 -0.03 1.71 2.64
C LEU A 135 -0.19 2.08 4.12
N GLN A 136 -0.57 1.15 4.98
CA GLN A 136 -0.52 1.35 6.43
C GLN A 136 0.92 1.43 6.95
N LEU A 137 1.83 0.65 6.37
CA LEU A 137 3.25 0.61 6.75
C LEU A 137 4.03 1.78 6.18
N GLU A 138 3.79 2.12 4.92
CA GLU A 138 4.40 3.25 4.22
C GLU A 138 3.32 4.02 3.43
N PRO A 139 2.76 5.09 4.00
CA PRO A 139 1.70 5.88 3.34
C PRO A 139 2.17 6.57 2.05
N ARG A 140 3.48 6.75 1.87
CA ARG A 140 4.07 7.36 0.66
C ARG A 140 4.47 6.32 -0.39
N HIS A 141 4.04 5.07 -0.27
CA HIS A 141 4.38 4.01 -1.22
C HIS A 141 3.60 4.21 -2.53
N PHE A 142 4.08 5.13 -3.37
CA PHE A 142 3.42 5.51 -4.63
C PHE A 142 3.19 4.32 -5.57
N PRO A 143 4.08 3.28 -5.68
CA PRO A 143 3.76 2.11 -6.50
C PRO A 143 2.55 1.33 -5.99
N ALA A 144 2.32 1.26 -4.66
CA ALA A 144 1.14 0.60 -4.11
C ALA A 144 -0.13 1.41 -4.37
N LEU A 145 -0.08 2.75 -4.34
CA LEU A 145 -1.19 3.61 -4.72
C LEU A 145 -1.54 3.47 -6.21
N THR A 146 -0.52 3.42 -7.07
CA THR A 146 -0.70 3.19 -8.51
C THR A 146 -1.34 1.82 -8.77
N GLN A 147 -0.83 0.76 -8.13
CA GLN A 147 -1.39 -0.58 -8.27
C GLN A 147 -2.83 -0.65 -7.74
N LEU A 148 -3.15 0.07 -6.66
CA LEU A 148 -4.51 0.18 -6.16
C LEU A 148 -5.43 0.83 -7.19
N GLY A 149 -4.97 1.87 -7.88
CA GLY A 149 -5.71 2.50 -8.98
C GLY A 149 -6.02 1.52 -10.11
N PHE A 150 -5.02 0.80 -10.62
CA PHE A 150 -5.21 -0.21 -11.66
C PHE A 150 -6.20 -1.30 -11.23
N LEU A 151 -6.05 -1.81 -10.01
CA LEU A 151 -6.94 -2.85 -9.50
C LEU A 151 -8.39 -2.36 -9.36
N LEU A 152 -8.60 -1.12 -8.96
CA LEU A 152 -9.92 -0.52 -8.85
C LEU A 152 -10.56 -0.27 -10.24
N GLU A 153 -9.77 0.05 -11.27
CA GLU A 153 -10.26 0.10 -12.65
C GLU A 153 -10.70 -1.29 -13.12
N ASP A 154 -9.91 -2.33 -12.91
CA ASP A 154 -10.25 -3.71 -13.25
C ASP A 154 -11.53 -4.19 -12.54
N MET A 155 -11.85 -3.61 -11.39
CA MET A 155 -13.07 -3.86 -10.63
C MET A 155 -14.25 -2.95 -11.02
N ASP A 156 -14.13 -2.17 -12.10
CA ASP A 156 -15.14 -1.20 -12.56
C ASP A 156 -15.52 -0.15 -11.49
N GLN A 157 -14.49 0.39 -10.80
CA GLN A 157 -14.61 1.43 -9.77
C GLN A 157 -13.80 2.69 -10.12
N PRO A 158 -14.14 3.38 -11.22
CA PRO A 158 -13.31 4.46 -11.80
C PRO A 158 -13.11 5.65 -10.86
N GLU A 159 -14.14 6.05 -10.08
CA GLU A 159 -14.01 7.19 -9.16
C GLU A 159 -12.97 6.90 -8.07
N ARG A 160 -12.97 5.67 -7.52
CA ARG A 160 -11.99 5.26 -6.51
C ARG A 160 -10.60 5.08 -7.10
N ALA A 161 -10.51 4.61 -8.35
CA ALA A 161 -9.26 4.54 -9.09
C ALA A 161 -8.63 5.92 -9.27
N LEU A 162 -9.45 6.92 -9.68
CA LEU A 162 -9.01 8.32 -9.78
C LEU A 162 -8.45 8.85 -8.46
N ASP A 163 -9.12 8.55 -7.34
CA ASP A 163 -8.64 8.98 -6.01
C ASP A 163 -7.28 8.36 -5.68
N ALA A 164 -7.07 7.06 -5.97
CA ALA A 164 -5.80 6.38 -5.76
C ALA A 164 -4.69 6.96 -6.65
N TYR A 165 -4.96 7.18 -7.92
CA TYR A 165 -4.02 7.78 -8.86
C TYR A 165 -3.63 9.22 -8.48
N ARG A 166 -4.59 10.05 -8.09
CA ARG A 166 -4.32 11.42 -7.63
C ARG A 166 -3.43 11.43 -6.38
N GLN A 167 -3.65 10.50 -5.45
CA GLN A 167 -2.77 10.34 -4.28
C GLN A 167 -1.36 9.90 -4.69
N SER A 168 -1.22 8.99 -5.66
CA SER A 168 0.08 8.59 -6.19
C SER A 168 0.81 9.76 -6.85
N LEU A 169 0.13 10.51 -7.71
CA LEU A 169 0.68 11.70 -8.39
C LEU A 169 1.04 12.84 -7.43
N ALA A 170 0.35 12.97 -6.31
CA ALA A 170 0.70 13.94 -5.27
C ALA A 170 2.08 13.65 -4.64
N ILE A 171 2.51 12.38 -4.65
CA ILE A 171 3.83 11.96 -4.16
C ILE A 171 4.86 11.97 -5.29
N HIS A 172 4.50 11.41 -6.44
CA HIS A 172 5.37 11.26 -7.61
C HIS A 172 4.67 11.77 -8.87
N PRO A 173 4.80 13.07 -9.22
CA PRO A 173 4.05 13.70 -10.30
C PRO A 173 4.50 13.31 -11.72
N HIS A 174 5.57 12.52 -11.87
CA HIS A 174 6.17 12.19 -13.18
C HIS A 174 5.77 10.80 -13.70
N GLN A 175 4.77 10.15 -13.11
CA GLN A 175 4.29 8.84 -13.52
C GLN A 175 3.40 8.97 -14.77
N GLN A 176 3.99 8.82 -15.96
CA GLN A 176 3.28 9.08 -17.22
C GLN A 176 2.05 8.18 -17.37
N ASP A 177 2.18 6.89 -17.06
CA ASP A 177 1.07 5.93 -17.17
C ASP A 177 -0.12 6.31 -16.27
N VAL A 178 0.17 6.87 -15.09
CA VAL A 178 -0.85 7.34 -14.14
C VAL A 178 -1.50 8.63 -14.62
N LEU A 179 -0.72 9.55 -15.19
CA LEU A 179 -1.23 10.78 -15.80
C LEU A 179 -2.20 10.45 -16.95
N ASP A 180 -1.81 9.53 -17.83
CA ASP A 180 -2.64 9.09 -18.95
C ASP A 180 -3.93 8.40 -18.47
N ALA A 181 -3.84 7.60 -17.38
CA ALA A 181 -5.00 6.95 -16.76
C ALA A 181 -5.98 7.98 -16.18
N VAL A 182 -5.47 8.98 -15.46
CA VAL A 182 -6.31 10.06 -14.90
C VAL A 182 -7.00 10.84 -16.02
N GLU A 183 -6.27 11.25 -17.06
CA GLU A 183 -6.85 11.99 -18.18
C GLU A 183 -7.96 11.18 -18.86
N ARG A 184 -7.73 9.90 -19.10
CA ARG A 184 -8.71 8.99 -19.72
C ARG A 184 -9.99 8.86 -18.88
N LEU A 185 -9.86 8.68 -17.57
CA LEU A 185 -11.00 8.52 -16.68
C LEU A 185 -11.80 9.82 -16.53
N GLU A 186 -11.15 10.98 -16.43
CA GLU A 186 -11.80 12.29 -16.36
C GLU A 186 -12.55 12.63 -17.65
N GLN A 187 -12.02 12.24 -18.81
CA GLN A 187 -12.72 12.37 -20.09
C GLN A 187 -13.97 11.49 -20.16
N ALA A 188 -13.90 10.26 -19.63
CA ALA A 188 -15.04 9.35 -19.59
C ALA A 188 -16.18 9.89 -18.70
N GLU A 189 -15.86 10.45 -17.52
CA GLU A 189 -16.84 11.10 -16.65
C GLU A 189 -17.54 12.28 -17.31
N THR A 190 -16.79 13.13 -18.04
CA THR A 190 -17.34 14.30 -18.74
C THR A 190 -18.18 13.90 -19.95
N GLY A 191 -17.81 12.84 -20.67
CA GLY A 191 -18.54 12.34 -21.84
C GLY A 191 -19.85 11.63 -21.48
N THR A 192 -19.98 11.11 -20.26
CA THR A 192 -21.20 10.43 -19.78
C THR A 192 -22.27 11.42 -19.32
N ASN A 193 -21.91 12.68 -19.06
CA ASN A 193 -22.82 13.74 -18.57
C ASN A 193 -23.50 14.57 -19.69
N ILE A 194 -23.44 14.14 -20.96
CA ILE A 194 -24.10 14.77 -22.10
C ILE A 194 -25.23 13.88 -22.62
#